data_6500f20ed74c011b1f7b7a9e57a6906f
#
_entry.id   6500f20ed74c011b1f7b7a9e57a6906f
#
_cell.length_a   1.000
_cell.length_b   1.000
_cell.length_c   1.000
_cell.angle_alpha   90.00
_cell.angle_beta   90.00
_cell.angle_gamma   90.00
#
_symmetry.space_group_name_H-M   'P 1'
#
loop_
_entity.id
_entity.type
_entity.pdbx_description
1 polymer ?
#
loop_
_entity_poly.entity_id
_entity_poly.type
_entity_poly.pdbx_seq_one_letter_code
_entity_poly.pdbx_strand_id
1 'polypeptide(L)' 'MTERVIQLISEIGTIEPLPPDGQIYEAGFSSLRALELLLALEKEFGIELPDKDFIAARTPRQIAELIERLQQSQAA' A
#
# COMPACT_ATOMS: atom_id res chain seq x y z
N MET A 1 6.83 -8.95 -2.75
CA MET A 1 6.39 -7.57 -2.40
C MET A 1 4.88 -7.40 -2.44
N THR A 2 4.26 -7.70 -3.57
CA THR A 2 2.80 -7.53 -3.71
C THR A 2 2.03 -8.34 -2.67
N GLU A 3 2.44 -9.55 -2.40
CA GLU A 3 1.77 -10.41 -1.41
C GLU A 3 1.79 -9.79 -0.02
N ARG A 4 2.89 -9.16 0.37
CA ARG A 4 2.97 -8.50 1.67
C ARG A 4 2.07 -7.29 1.73
N VAL A 5 1.97 -6.55 0.63
CA VAL A 5 1.05 -5.41 0.53
C VAL A 5 -0.40 -5.89 0.69
N ILE A 6 -0.75 -6.96 -0.01
CA ILE A 6 -2.09 -7.55 0.10
C ILE A 6 -2.40 -7.94 1.54
N GLN A 7 -1.45 -8.56 2.21
CA GLN A 7 -1.62 -8.99 3.59
C GLN A 7 -1.85 -7.79 4.53
N LEU A 8 -1.05 -6.73 4.37
CA LEU A 8 -1.20 -5.53 5.20
C LEU A 8 -2.54 -4.85 4.97
N ILE A 9 -2.98 -4.77 3.72
CA ILE A 9 -4.28 -4.19 3.40
C ILE A 9 -5.40 -4.98 4.07
N SER A 10 -5.32 -6.31 3.99
CA SER A 10 -6.31 -7.18 4.58
C SER A 10 -6.37 -7.02 6.10
N GLU A 11 -5.22 -6.99 6.75
CA GLU A 11 -5.14 -6.89 8.20
C GLU A 11 -5.61 -5.52 8.71
N ILE A 12 -5.09 -4.45 8.09
CA ILE A 12 -5.41 -3.09 8.55
C ILE A 12 -6.86 -2.74 8.24
N GLY A 13 -7.32 -3.10 7.06
CA GLY A 13 -8.68 -2.78 6.63
C GLY A 13 -9.75 -3.75 7.12
N THR A 14 -9.34 -4.87 7.69
CA THR A 14 -10.24 -5.95 8.12
C THR A 14 -11.13 -6.39 6.96
N ILE A 15 -10.50 -6.62 5.81
CA ILE A 15 -11.17 -7.09 4.60
C ILE A 15 -10.46 -8.35 4.11
N GLU A 16 -11.15 -9.09 3.23
CA GLU A 16 -10.54 -10.27 2.63
C GLU A 16 -9.36 -9.90 1.75
N PRO A 17 -8.36 -10.78 1.64
CA PRO A 17 -7.21 -10.50 0.77
C PRO A 17 -7.65 -10.24 -0.66
N LEU A 18 -7.19 -9.13 -1.21
CA LEU A 18 -7.54 -8.73 -2.58
C LEU A 18 -6.59 -9.37 -3.59
N PRO A 19 -7.08 -9.60 -4.82
CA PRO A 19 -6.16 -9.93 -5.90
C PRO A 19 -5.25 -8.74 -6.19
N PRO A 20 -4.09 -8.97 -6.85
CA PRO A 20 -3.12 -7.87 -7.09
C PRO A 20 -3.70 -6.65 -7.78
N ASP A 21 -4.68 -6.83 -8.64
CA ASP A 21 -5.32 -5.74 -9.38
C ASP A 21 -6.68 -5.35 -8.82
N GLY A 22 -7.01 -5.83 -7.61
CA GLY A 22 -8.26 -5.46 -6.97
C GLY A 22 -8.26 -4.02 -6.52
N GLN A 23 -9.41 -3.34 -6.67
CA GLN A 23 -9.55 -1.94 -6.28
C GLN A 23 -9.75 -1.86 -4.77
N ILE A 24 -8.77 -1.29 -4.07
CA ILE A 24 -8.73 -1.27 -2.61
C ILE A 24 -9.96 -0.59 -2.03
N TYR A 25 -10.26 0.61 -2.51
CA TYR A 25 -11.35 1.40 -1.92
C TYR A 25 -12.73 0.88 -2.31
N GLU A 26 -12.84 0.21 -3.45
CA GLU A 26 -14.10 -0.42 -3.86
C GLU A 26 -14.37 -1.70 -3.07
N ALA A 27 -13.33 -2.30 -2.52
CA ALA A 27 -13.46 -3.49 -1.69
C ALA A 27 -13.85 -3.18 -0.25
N GLY A 28 -14.03 -1.91 0.07
CA GLY A 28 -14.43 -1.50 1.42
C GLY A 28 -13.31 -1.01 2.31
N PHE A 29 -12.11 -0.82 1.77
CA PHE A 29 -11.01 -0.28 2.55
C PHE A 29 -11.28 1.21 2.83
N SER A 30 -11.34 1.56 4.10
CA SER A 30 -11.68 2.90 4.53
C SER A 30 -10.53 3.87 4.29
N SER A 31 -10.84 5.09 3.87
CA SER A 31 -9.82 6.13 3.73
C SER A 31 -9.19 6.50 5.07
N LEU A 32 -9.90 6.26 6.17
CA LEU A 32 -9.32 6.46 7.50
C LEU A 32 -8.22 5.44 7.78
N ARG A 33 -8.39 4.22 7.28
CA ARG A 33 -7.37 3.18 7.43
C ARG A 33 -6.19 3.39 6.49
N ALA A 34 -6.37 4.21 5.46
CA ALA A 34 -5.30 4.47 4.50
C ALA A 34 -4.08 5.10 5.18
N LEU A 35 -4.29 5.97 6.17
CA LEU A 35 -3.17 6.55 6.90
C LEU A 35 -2.40 5.48 7.69
N GLU A 36 -3.12 4.56 8.32
CA GLU A 36 -2.47 3.46 9.03
C GLU A 36 -1.65 2.60 8.07
N LEU A 37 -2.20 2.33 6.88
CA LEU A 37 -1.50 1.57 5.87
C LEU A 37 -0.23 2.29 5.40
N LEU A 38 -0.34 3.60 5.14
CA LEU A 38 0.80 4.41 4.74
C LEU A 38 1.93 4.30 5.76
N LEU A 39 1.62 4.50 7.03
CA LEU A 39 2.61 4.45 8.10
C LEU A 39 3.21 3.06 8.24
N ALA A 40 2.39 2.02 8.12
CA ALA A 40 2.87 0.65 8.21
C ALA A 40 3.84 0.32 7.07
N LEU A 41 3.52 0.78 5.85
CA LEU A 41 4.38 0.57 4.70
C LEU A 41 5.69 1.32 4.84
N GLU A 42 5.65 2.55 5.30
CA GLU A 42 6.86 3.34 5.52
C GLU A 42 7.79 2.66 6.52
N LYS A 43 7.20 2.16 7.60
CA LYS A 43 7.97 1.51 8.65
C LYS A 43 8.56 0.18 8.18
N GLU A 44 7.75 -0.63 7.51
CA GLU A 44 8.18 -1.97 7.10
C GLU A 44 9.23 -1.93 6.00
N PHE A 45 9.08 -1.03 5.05
CA PHE A 45 9.96 -0.98 3.88
C PHE A 45 11.04 0.11 3.96
N GLY A 46 11.03 0.90 5.04
CA GLY A 46 12.07 1.89 5.27
C GLY A 46 12.10 3.00 4.22
N ILE A 47 10.93 3.46 3.80
CA ILE A 47 10.80 4.49 2.76
C ILE A 47 9.91 5.62 3.24
N GLU A 48 9.98 6.74 2.53
CA GLU A 48 9.04 7.83 2.69
C GLU A 48 8.05 7.76 1.52
N LEU A 49 6.75 7.68 1.85
CA LEU A 49 5.68 7.60 0.86
C LEU A 49 4.99 8.95 0.74
N PRO A 50 5.18 9.66 -0.38
CA PRO A 50 4.43 10.89 -0.60
C PRO A 50 2.92 10.61 -0.64
N ASP A 51 2.15 11.40 0.08
CA ASP A 51 0.70 11.20 0.18
C ASP A 51 0.05 11.17 -1.20
N LYS A 52 0.46 12.07 -2.07
CA LYS A 52 -0.11 12.18 -3.41
C LYS A 52 0.08 10.89 -4.21
N ASP A 53 1.28 10.33 -4.16
CA ASP A 53 1.57 9.11 -4.89
C ASP A 53 0.84 7.92 -4.29
N PHE A 54 0.76 7.87 -2.97
CA PHE A 54 0.07 6.80 -2.27
C PHE A 54 -1.42 6.80 -2.61
N ILE A 55 -2.04 7.98 -2.59
CA ILE A 55 -3.47 8.10 -2.89
C ILE A 55 -3.77 7.71 -4.34
N ALA A 56 -2.85 7.97 -5.25
CA ALA A 56 -3.02 7.61 -6.67
C ALA A 56 -2.91 6.10 -6.91
N ALA A 57 -2.27 5.37 -6.00
CA ALA A 57 -2.11 3.92 -6.12
C ALA A 57 -3.36 3.25 -5.53
N ARG A 58 -4.15 2.60 -6.38
CA ARG A 58 -5.47 2.06 -5.99
C ARG A 58 -5.55 0.55 -5.94
N THR A 59 -4.47 -0.13 -6.29
CA THR A 59 -4.43 -1.59 -6.25
C THR A 59 -3.18 -2.03 -5.49
N PRO A 60 -3.19 -3.26 -4.93
CA PRO A 60 -1.99 -3.77 -4.26
C PRO A 60 -0.77 -3.76 -5.18
N ARG A 61 -0.96 -4.09 -6.46
CA ARG A 61 0.14 -4.09 -7.42
C ARG A 61 0.71 -2.69 -7.60
N GLN A 62 -0.14 -1.68 -7.72
CA GLN A 62 0.31 -0.30 -7.88
C GLN A 62 1.07 0.19 -6.65
N ILE A 63 0.60 -0.19 -5.46
CA ILE A 63 1.30 0.16 -4.23
C ILE A 63 2.67 -0.52 -4.18
N ALA A 64 2.72 -1.80 -4.53
CA ALA A 64 3.99 -2.53 -4.55
C ALA A 64 4.98 -1.92 -5.53
N GLU A 65 4.51 -1.55 -6.71
CA GLU A 65 5.36 -0.91 -7.72
C GLU A 65 5.86 0.45 -7.23
N LEU A 66 5.01 1.21 -6.57
CA LEU A 66 5.40 2.49 -5.98
C LEU A 66 6.49 2.29 -4.93
N ILE A 67 6.32 1.32 -4.04
CA ILE A 67 7.31 1.02 -3.01
C ILE A 67 8.65 0.65 -3.64
N GLU A 68 8.64 -0.24 -4.63
CA GLU A 68 9.87 -0.67 -5.29
C GLU A 68 10.60 0.50 -5.94
N ARG A 69 9.84 1.37 -6.60
CA ARG A 69 10.42 2.57 -7.22
C ARG A 69 11.05 3.49 -6.18
N LEU A 70 10.36 3.70 -5.06
CA LEU A 70 10.87 4.55 -3.99
C LEU A 70 12.08 3.94 -3.30
N GLN A 71 12.11 2.62 -3.14
CA GLN A 71 13.28 1.96 -2.58
C GLN A 71 14.52 2.20 -3.42
N GLN A 72 14.36 2.19 -4.73
CA GLN A 72 15.48 2.44 -5.64
C GLN A 72 15.92 3.91 -5.58
N SER A 73 14.97 4.83 -5.58
CA SER A 73 15.30 6.26 -5.61
C SER A 73 15.78 6.78 -4.26
N GLN A 74 15.40 6.15 -3.16
CA GLN A 74 15.80 6.58 -1.82
C GLN A 74 16.97 5.79 -1.27
N ALA A 75 17.41 4.77 -1.97
CA ALA A 75 18.62 4.02 -1.61
C ALA A 75 19.84 4.88 -1.89
N ALA A 76 20.55 5.25 -0.85
CA ALA A 76 21.73 6.10 -0.99
C ALA A 76 22.97 5.27 -1.28
#